data_62185cd00b3d65ffd1e7ac80c2b19a6f
#
_entry.id   62185cd00b3d65ffd1e7ac80c2b19a6f
#
_cell.length_a   1.000
_cell.length_b   1.000
_cell.length_c   1.000
_cell.angle_alpha   90.00
_cell.angle_beta   90.00
_cell.angle_gamma   90.00
#
_symmetry.space_group_name_H-M   'P 1'
#
loop_
_entity.id
_entity.type
_entity.pdbx_description
1 polymer ?
#
loop_
_entity_poly.entity_id
_entity_poly.type
_entity_poly.pdbx_seq_one_letter_code
_entity_poly.pdbx_strand_id
1 'polypeptide(L)'
;CVIVKDLSRFGREYIEAGRWIEKTYPALNVRFISVTDQFDSKTADFSEKSFVVPIKNFVNESYCRDISGKVRSHQKIKREKGEFIGAFAPYGYCKDPENKNCLVIDSYAADIVRKIFSWKIDGFSLGAIAEKLNVRHVQSPKEYKRANGENYNSGFHSSDTPKWSAVQI
;
A
#
# COMPACT_ATOMS: atom_id res chain seq x y z
N CYS A 1 -7.85 -30.89 4.44
CA CYS A 1 -6.97 -30.65 3.29
C CYS A 1 -6.81 -29.16 3.06
N VAL A 2 -5.58 -28.70 2.81
CA VAL A 2 -5.25 -27.32 2.42
C VAL A 2 -4.75 -27.37 0.97
N ILE A 3 -5.34 -26.54 0.10
CA ILE A 3 -4.96 -26.43 -1.30
C ILE A 3 -4.56 -24.99 -1.57
N VAL A 4 -3.37 -24.81 -2.14
CA VAL A 4 -2.85 -23.50 -2.54
C VAL A 4 -2.46 -23.53 -4.02
N LYS A 5 -2.45 -22.37 -4.66
CA LYS A 5 -2.01 -22.27 -6.04
C LYS A 5 -0.53 -22.62 -6.16
N ASP A 6 0.30 -21.99 -5.37
CA ASP A 6 1.75 -22.17 -5.29
C ASP A 6 2.25 -21.89 -3.86
N LEU A 7 3.46 -22.34 -3.54
CA LEU A 7 4.08 -22.17 -2.22
C LEU A 7 4.31 -20.69 -1.86
N SER A 8 4.49 -19.81 -2.86
CA SER A 8 4.67 -18.38 -2.62
C SER A 8 3.41 -17.69 -2.06
N ARG A 9 2.24 -18.30 -2.29
CA ARG A 9 0.95 -17.83 -1.77
C ARG A 9 0.64 -18.35 -0.37
N PHE A 10 1.30 -19.43 0.04
CA PHE A 10 1.07 -20.02 1.34
C PHE A 10 1.71 -19.23 2.48
N GLY A 11 2.91 -18.69 2.29
CA GLY A 11 3.59 -17.90 3.31
C GLY A 11 4.72 -17.07 2.75
N ARG A 12 4.93 -15.88 3.34
CA ARG A 12 6.06 -15.00 2.97
C ARG A 12 7.33 -15.39 3.71
N GLU A 13 7.21 -16.07 4.84
CA GLU A 13 8.32 -16.51 5.67
C GLU A 13 8.52 -18.01 5.48
N TYR A 14 9.67 -18.39 4.88
CA TYR A 14 9.94 -19.77 4.49
C TYR A 14 10.07 -20.72 5.70
N ILE A 15 10.55 -20.21 6.85
CA ILE A 15 10.73 -21.02 8.08
C ILE A 15 9.36 -21.46 8.63
N GLU A 16 8.42 -20.51 8.72
CA GLU A 16 7.06 -20.83 9.16
C GLU A 16 6.33 -21.74 8.18
N ALA A 17 6.38 -21.42 6.88
CA ALA A 17 5.76 -22.24 5.85
C ALA A 17 6.31 -23.68 5.86
N GLY A 18 7.63 -23.85 5.97
CA GLY A 18 8.27 -25.15 6.13
C GLY A 18 7.78 -25.89 7.38
N ARG A 19 7.74 -25.21 8.53
CA ARG A 19 7.26 -25.79 9.80
C ARG A 19 5.81 -26.29 9.72
N TRP A 20 4.95 -25.53 9.04
CA TRP A 20 3.56 -25.95 8.82
C TRP A 20 3.47 -27.20 7.95
N ILE A 21 4.20 -27.24 6.83
CA ILE A 21 4.18 -28.35 5.88
C ILE A 21 4.86 -29.61 6.43
N GLU A 22 5.98 -29.47 7.13
CA GLU A 22 6.80 -30.60 7.59
C GLU A 22 6.34 -31.15 8.94
N LYS A 23 5.81 -30.31 9.83
CA LYS A 23 5.49 -30.71 11.21
C LYS A 23 4.00 -30.59 11.53
N THR A 24 3.44 -29.40 11.32
CA THR A 24 2.10 -29.10 11.86
C THR A 24 1.00 -29.83 11.11
N TYR A 25 0.99 -29.78 9.77
CA TYR A 25 -0.03 -30.47 8.98
C TYR A 25 0.04 -31.99 9.08
N PRO A 26 1.23 -32.62 9.04
CA PRO A 26 1.34 -34.06 9.32
C PRO A 26 0.83 -34.44 10.72
N ALA A 27 1.17 -33.67 11.77
CA ALA A 27 0.69 -33.91 13.14
C ALA A 27 -0.83 -33.79 13.27
N LEU A 28 -1.46 -32.91 12.49
CA LEU A 28 -2.91 -32.72 12.43
C LEU A 28 -3.61 -33.63 11.42
N ASN A 29 -2.87 -34.51 10.75
CA ASN A 29 -3.37 -35.36 9.68
C ASN A 29 -4.02 -34.59 8.50
N VAL A 30 -3.51 -33.36 8.23
CA VAL A 30 -4.00 -32.46 7.18
C VAL A 30 -3.14 -32.62 5.93
N ARG A 31 -3.76 -33.01 4.83
CA ARG A 31 -3.11 -33.07 3.51
C ARG A 31 -2.91 -31.65 2.98
N PHE A 32 -1.72 -31.34 2.47
CA PHE A 32 -1.39 -30.08 1.85
C PHE A 32 -1.04 -30.29 0.35
N ILE A 33 -1.63 -29.49 -0.54
CA ILE A 33 -1.44 -29.58 -1.98
C ILE A 33 -1.09 -28.20 -2.53
N SER A 34 0.03 -28.10 -3.25
CA SER A 34 0.40 -26.95 -4.07
C SER A 34 0.25 -27.31 -5.55
N VAL A 35 -0.70 -26.68 -6.23
CA VAL A 35 -1.11 -27.10 -7.59
C VAL A 35 -0.02 -26.80 -8.61
N THR A 36 0.47 -25.56 -8.67
CA THR A 36 1.48 -25.15 -9.66
C THR A 36 2.84 -25.80 -9.41
N ASP A 37 3.17 -26.05 -8.13
CA ASP A 37 4.43 -26.71 -7.75
C ASP A 37 4.35 -28.23 -7.86
N GLN A 38 3.18 -28.79 -8.19
CA GLN A 38 2.92 -30.24 -8.26
C GLN A 38 3.30 -30.98 -6.97
N PHE A 39 3.18 -30.30 -5.84
CA PHE A 39 3.54 -30.85 -4.53
C PHE A 39 2.28 -31.32 -3.79
N ASP A 40 2.30 -32.58 -3.32
CA ASP A 40 1.26 -33.19 -2.51
C ASP A 40 1.89 -33.88 -1.29
N SER A 41 1.57 -33.42 -0.10
CA SER A 41 2.15 -33.92 1.14
C SER A 41 1.85 -35.40 1.41
N LYS A 42 0.88 -35.99 0.74
CA LYS A 42 0.54 -37.42 0.88
C LYS A 42 1.40 -38.32 0.00
N THR A 43 1.76 -37.84 -1.19
CA THR A 43 2.49 -38.63 -2.20
C THR A 43 3.97 -38.26 -2.29
N ALA A 44 4.35 -37.09 -1.78
CA ALA A 44 5.74 -36.60 -1.82
C ALA A 44 6.67 -37.46 -0.99
N ASP A 45 7.82 -37.83 -1.58
CA ASP A 45 8.87 -38.57 -0.91
C ASP A 45 9.59 -37.71 0.17
N PHE A 46 10.32 -38.36 1.07
CA PHE A 46 11.07 -37.70 2.14
C PHE A 46 12.07 -36.66 1.60
N SER A 47 12.73 -36.96 0.46
CA SER A 47 13.63 -36.02 -0.20
C SER A 47 12.94 -34.75 -0.73
N GLU A 48 11.75 -34.88 -1.29
CA GLU A 48 10.97 -33.74 -1.75
C GLU A 48 10.49 -32.86 -0.59
N LYS A 49 10.07 -33.47 0.51
CA LYS A 49 9.64 -32.72 1.71
C LYS A 49 10.81 -32.00 2.38
N SER A 50 11.98 -32.65 2.45
CA SER A 50 13.13 -32.13 3.22
C SER A 50 13.99 -31.12 2.46
N PHE A 51 13.99 -31.12 1.12
CA PHE A 51 14.88 -30.28 0.31
C PHE A 51 14.13 -29.36 -0.66
N VAL A 52 13.18 -29.88 -1.41
CA VAL A 52 12.54 -29.11 -2.50
C VAL A 52 11.68 -27.98 -1.95
N VAL A 53 10.91 -28.23 -0.91
CA VAL A 53 10.04 -27.20 -0.29
C VAL A 53 10.86 -26.08 0.37
N PRO A 54 11.86 -26.36 1.22
CA PRO A 54 12.73 -25.32 1.78
C PRO A 54 13.48 -24.51 0.72
N ILE A 55 14.00 -25.17 -0.33
CA ILE A 55 14.72 -24.48 -1.42
C ILE A 55 13.79 -23.55 -2.19
N LYS A 56 12.59 -24.01 -2.57
CA LYS A 56 11.59 -23.16 -3.25
C LYS A 56 11.20 -21.94 -2.39
N ASN A 57 10.97 -22.14 -1.11
CA ASN A 57 10.64 -21.07 -0.19
C ASN A 57 11.80 -20.07 -0.04
N PHE A 58 13.04 -20.54 0.05
CA PHE A 58 14.24 -19.69 0.10
C PHE A 58 14.41 -18.86 -1.19
N VAL A 59 14.21 -19.46 -2.36
CA VAL A 59 14.28 -18.76 -3.64
C VAL A 59 13.19 -17.67 -3.71
N ASN A 60 11.97 -17.98 -3.30
CA ASN A 60 10.86 -17.01 -3.27
C ASN A 60 11.16 -15.82 -2.33
N GLU A 61 11.71 -16.07 -1.15
CA GLU A 61 12.12 -15.02 -0.22
C GLU A 61 13.24 -14.15 -0.78
N SER A 62 14.26 -14.77 -1.34
CA SER A 62 15.39 -14.07 -1.99
C SER A 62 14.92 -13.19 -3.14
N TYR A 63 13.98 -13.67 -3.94
CA TYR A 63 13.36 -12.91 -5.03
C TYR A 63 12.58 -11.68 -4.51
N CYS A 64 11.81 -11.85 -3.44
CA CYS A 64 11.11 -10.73 -2.80
C CYS A 64 12.07 -9.66 -2.26
N ARG A 65 13.18 -10.08 -1.65
CA ARG A 65 14.22 -9.15 -1.15
C ARG A 65 14.88 -8.39 -2.30
N ASP A 66 15.23 -9.08 -3.39
CA ASP A 66 15.85 -8.48 -4.56
C ASP A 66 14.93 -7.45 -5.23
N ILE A 67 13.66 -7.79 -5.45
CA ILE A 67 12.66 -6.84 -5.96
C ILE A 67 12.52 -5.64 -5.03
N SER A 68 12.43 -5.85 -3.72
CA SER A 68 12.33 -4.75 -2.75
C SER A 68 13.53 -3.82 -2.84
N GLY A 69 14.75 -4.38 -2.96
CA GLY A 69 15.98 -3.61 -3.17
C GLY A 69 15.94 -2.79 -4.46
N LYS A 70 15.56 -3.40 -5.57
CA LYS A 70 15.44 -2.74 -6.88
C LYS A 70 14.41 -1.63 -6.86
N VAL A 71 13.23 -1.84 -6.28
CA VAL A 71 12.17 -0.83 -6.15
C VAL A 71 12.65 0.36 -5.31
N ARG A 72 13.29 0.10 -4.17
CA ARG A 72 13.83 1.18 -3.31
C ARG A 72 14.90 1.99 -4.02
N SER A 73 15.83 1.33 -4.72
CA SER A 73 16.88 2.01 -5.49
C SER A 73 16.28 2.87 -6.60
N HIS A 74 15.30 2.35 -7.35
CA HIS A 74 14.62 3.10 -8.40
C HIS A 74 13.87 4.31 -7.83
N GLN A 75 13.16 4.15 -6.74
CA GLN A 75 12.48 5.25 -6.06
C GLN A 75 13.47 6.31 -5.53
N LYS A 76 14.64 5.87 -5.02
CA LYS A 76 15.70 6.78 -4.57
C LYS A 76 16.19 7.65 -5.71
N ILE A 77 16.53 7.05 -6.85
CA ILE A 77 16.99 7.77 -8.05
C ILE A 77 15.94 8.78 -8.52
N LYS A 78 14.66 8.41 -8.53
CA LYS A 78 13.57 9.33 -8.89
C LYS A 78 13.49 10.52 -7.94
N ARG A 79 13.60 10.29 -6.63
CA ARG A 79 13.61 11.38 -5.63
C ARG A 79 14.81 12.31 -5.81
N GLU A 80 15.99 11.76 -6.08
CA GLU A 80 17.20 12.55 -6.33
C GLU A 80 17.08 13.43 -7.58
N LYS A 81 16.29 13.00 -8.56
CA LYS A 81 15.93 13.80 -9.75
C LYS A 81 14.81 14.80 -9.50
N GLY A 82 14.25 14.87 -8.28
CA GLY A 82 13.10 15.71 -7.96
C GLY A 82 11.77 15.20 -8.53
N GLU A 83 11.70 13.95 -8.99
CA GLU A 83 10.47 13.36 -9.51
C GLU A 83 9.51 13.00 -8.39
N PHE A 84 8.24 13.30 -8.58
CA PHE A 84 7.17 12.87 -7.68
C PHE A 84 6.85 11.39 -7.88
N ILE A 85 6.90 10.62 -6.81
CA ILE A 85 6.69 9.15 -6.84
C ILE A 85 5.37 8.71 -6.19
N GLY A 86 4.60 9.63 -5.63
CA GLY A 86 3.34 9.32 -4.95
C GLY A 86 2.24 8.89 -5.93
N ALA A 87 1.34 8.02 -5.44
CA ALA A 87 0.18 7.60 -6.23
C ALA A 87 -0.76 8.78 -6.54
N PHE A 88 -1.00 9.64 -5.54
CA PHE A 88 -1.86 10.83 -5.66
C PHE A 88 -1.08 12.08 -5.25
N ALA A 89 -1.34 13.19 -5.95
CA ALA A 89 -0.78 14.49 -5.58
C ALA A 89 -1.29 14.93 -4.19
N PRO A 90 -0.49 15.63 -3.37
CA PRO A 90 -0.99 16.27 -2.16
C PRO A 90 -2.00 17.37 -2.51
N TYR A 91 -2.89 17.70 -1.57
CA TYR A 91 -3.87 18.78 -1.75
C TYR A 91 -3.15 20.12 -1.98
N GLY A 92 -3.57 20.88 -2.97
CA GLY A 92 -2.89 22.09 -3.45
C GLY A 92 -2.05 21.87 -4.70
N TYR A 93 -1.87 20.60 -5.11
CA TYR A 93 -1.16 20.23 -6.33
C TYR A 93 -1.95 19.20 -7.13
N CYS A 94 -1.73 19.16 -8.43
CA CYS A 94 -2.15 18.08 -9.32
C CYS A 94 -0.94 17.53 -10.08
N LYS A 95 -1.10 16.34 -10.65
CA LYS A 95 -0.07 15.78 -11.53
C LYS A 95 -0.14 16.45 -12.89
N ASP A 96 1.02 16.73 -13.46
CA ASP A 96 1.11 17.24 -14.83
C ASP A 96 0.52 16.19 -15.80
N PRO A 97 -0.41 16.59 -16.70
CA PRO A 97 -0.97 15.69 -17.71
C PRO A 97 0.08 15.06 -18.63
N GLU A 98 1.14 15.78 -18.97
CA GLU A 98 2.21 15.31 -19.85
C GLU A 98 3.24 14.46 -19.08
N ASN A 99 3.54 14.82 -17.84
CA ASN A 99 4.52 14.11 -17.02
C ASN A 99 3.99 13.85 -15.61
N LYS A 100 3.42 12.66 -15.38
CA LYS A 100 2.85 12.25 -14.09
C LYS A 100 3.85 12.24 -12.92
N ASN A 101 5.15 12.37 -13.18
CA ASN A 101 6.18 12.48 -12.14
C ASN A 101 6.46 13.95 -11.74
N CYS A 102 5.79 14.91 -12.37
CA CYS A 102 5.84 16.33 -12.02
C CYS A 102 4.55 16.76 -11.33
N LEU A 103 4.68 17.67 -10.38
CA LEU A 103 3.54 18.31 -9.73
C LEU A 103 3.40 19.74 -10.26
N VAL A 104 2.18 20.12 -10.58
CA VAL A 104 1.80 21.48 -10.92
C VAL A 104 0.86 22.04 -9.86
N ILE A 105 0.84 23.35 -9.67
CA ILE A 105 0.00 23.99 -8.68
C ILE A 105 -1.46 23.93 -9.15
N ASP A 106 -2.34 23.42 -8.29
CA ASP A 106 -3.78 23.53 -8.44
C ASP A 106 -4.21 24.85 -7.79
N SER A 107 -4.56 25.84 -8.61
CA SER A 107 -4.84 27.19 -8.14
C SER A 107 -5.90 27.26 -7.06
N TYR A 108 -7.00 26.52 -7.22
CA TYR A 108 -8.10 26.52 -6.25
C TYR A 108 -7.66 25.89 -4.92
N ALA A 109 -7.11 24.69 -4.97
CA ALA A 109 -6.71 23.99 -3.77
C ALA A 109 -5.51 24.67 -3.09
N ALA A 110 -4.58 25.24 -3.84
CA ALA A 110 -3.44 26.00 -3.32
C ALA A 110 -3.87 27.26 -2.53
N ASP A 111 -4.89 27.96 -3.01
CA ASP A 111 -5.42 29.13 -2.29
C ASP A 111 -6.05 28.74 -0.95
N ILE A 112 -6.70 27.59 -0.87
CA ILE A 112 -7.23 27.06 0.39
C ILE A 112 -6.07 26.72 1.33
N VAL A 113 -5.02 26.06 0.84
CA VAL A 113 -3.82 25.75 1.63
C VAL A 113 -3.19 27.03 2.17
N ARG A 114 -3.01 28.08 1.37
CA ARG A 114 -2.49 29.37 1.82
C ARG A 114 -3.34 29.98 2.92
N LYS A 115 -4.68 29.92 2.82
CA LYS A 115 -5.59 30.40 3.85
C LYS A 115 -5.46 29.60 5.15
N ILE A 116 -5.31 28.28 5.07
CA ILE A 116 -5.07 27.42 6.23
C ILE A 116 -3.81 27.88 6.98
N PHE A 117 -2.71 28.08 6.25
CA PHE A 117 -1.45 28.57 6.86
C PHE A 117 -1.58 29.96 7.45
N SER A 118 -2.25 30.90 6.77
CA SER A 118 -2.52 32.23 7.31
C SER A 118 -3.31 32.15 8.62
N TRP A 119 -4.40 31.42 8.68
CA TRP A 119 -5.18 31.27 9.92
C TRP A 119 -4.39 30.58 11.03
N LYS A 120 -3.47 29.67 10.66
CA LYS A 120 -2.61 29.05 11.67
C LYS A 120 -1.62 30.05 12.25
N ILE A 121 -1.04 30.93 11.44
CA ILE A 121 -0.18 32.04 11.86
C ILE A 121 -0.96 33.02 12.75
N ASP A 122 -2.21 33.30 12.42
CA ASP A 122 -3.13 34.15 13.21
C ASP A 122 -3.52 33.51 14.56
N GLY A 123 -3.05 32.30 14.88
CA GLY A 123 -3.24 31.63 16.16
C GLY A 123 -4.46 30.71 16.25
N PHE A 124 -5.19 30.47 15.16
CA PHE A 124 -6.31 29.52 15.18
C PHE A 124 -5.87 28.09 15.47
N SER A 125 -6.67 27.35 16.25
CA SER A 125 -6.46 25.91 16.43
C SER A 125 -6.82 25.13 15.15
N LEU A 126 -6.22 23.94 14.97
CA LEU A 126 -6.53 23.09 13.81
C LEU A 126 -8.01 22.73 13.71
N GLY A 127 -8.68 22.51 14.86
CA GLY A 127 -10.12 22.26 14.91
C GLY A 127 -10.94 23.47 14.46
N ALA A 128 -10.57 24.69 14.90
CA ALA A 128 -11.26 25.91 14.49
C ALA A 128 -11.08 26.20 12.97
N ILE A 129 -9.90 25.89 12.42
CA ILE A 129 -9.63 25.99 10.98
C ILE A 129 -10.51 25.00 10.20
N ALA A 130 -10.58 23.74 10.65
CA ALA A 130 -11.43 22.73 10.04
C ALA A 130 -12.91 23.15 10.05
N GLU A 131 -13.40 23.67 11.17
CA GLU A 131 -14.77 24.17 11.29
C GLU A 131 -15.04 25.36 10.34
N LYS A 132 -14.11 26.33 10.26
CA LYS A 132 -14.22 27.44 9.29
C LYS A 132 -14.32 26.96 7.84
N LEU A 133 -13.59 25.93 7.45
CA LEU A 133 -13.65 25.34 6.12
C LEU A 133 -15.01 24.63 5.89
N ASN A 134 -15.50 23.89 6.89
CA ASN A 134 -16.77 23.18 6.82
C ASN A 134 -17.95 24.15 6.72
N VAL A 135 -17.97 25.22 7.52
CA VAL A 135 -19.02 26.26 7.47
C VAL A 135 -19.03 26.97 6.11
N ARG A 136 -17.88 27.12 5.47
CA ARG A 136 -17.76 27.71 4.13
C ARG A 136 -18.02 26.71 2.99
N HIS A 137 -18.43 25.49 3.32
CA HIS A 137 -18.65 24.40 2.37
C HIS A 137 -17.46 24.14 1.43
N VAL A 138 -16.22 24.34 1.92
CA VAL A 138 -15.02 24.00 1.17
C VAL A 138 -14.89 22.49 1.15
N GLN A 139 -14.83 21.91 -0.05
CA GLN A 139 -14.69 20.46 -0.21
C GLN A 139 -13.44 19.95 0.50
N SER A 140 -13.58 18.86 1.23
CA SER A 140 -12.45 18.17 1.84
C SER A 140 -11.52 17.60 0.76
N PRO A 141 -10.23 17.33 1.06
CA PRO A 141 -9.30 16.78 0.07
C PRO A 141 -9.83 15.51 -0.62
N LYS A 142 -10.59 14.69 0.10
CA LYS A 142 -11.18 13.47 -0.45
C LYS A 142 -12.32 13.76 -1.42
N GLU A 143 -13.23 14.68 -1.06
CA GLU A 143 -14.31 15.10 -1.93
C GLU A 143 -13.80 15.78 -3.19
N TYR A 144 -12.83 16.67 -3.02
CA TYR A 144 -12.21 17.39 -4.12
C TYR A 144 -11.57 16.46 -5.15
N LYS A 145 -10.80 15.47 -4.70
CA LYS A 145 -10.20 14.45 -5.58
C LYS A 145 -11.26 13.63 -6.31
N ARG A 146 -12.33 13.24 -5.63
CA ARG A 146 -13.45 12.52 -6.27
C ARG A 146 -14.18 13.36 -7.29
N ALA A 147 -14.42 14.65 -6.98
CA ALA A 147 -15.04 15.59 -7.91
C ALA A 147 -14.22 15.79 -9.18
N ASN A 148 -12.89 15.73 -9.06
CA ASN A 148 -11.95 15.79 -10.19
C ASN A 148 -11.77 14.45 -10.93
N GLY A 149 -12.57 13.43 -10.60
CA GLY A 149 -12.53 12.13 -11.28
C GLY A 149 -11.38 11.22 -10.85
N GLU A 150 -10.64 11.56 -9.79
CA GLU A 150 -9.60 10.68 -9.25
C GLU A 150 -10.24 9.50 -8.51
N ASN A 151 -9.81 8.28 -8.84
CA ASN A 151 -10.23 7.07 -8.12
C ASN A 151 -9.48 6.97 -6.76
N TYR A 152 -9.70 7.98 -5.91
CA TYR A 152 -9.07 8.05 -4.61
C TYR A 152 -9.84 7.24 -3.56
N ASN A 153 -9.26 6.12 -3.15
CA ASN A 153 -9.76 5.32 -2.03
C ASN A 153 -8.70 5.26 -0.94
N SER A 154 -8.97 5.87 0.19
CA SER A 154 -8.03 5.93 1.32
C SER A 154 -7.94 4.65 2.14
N GLY A 155 -8.75 3.63 1.86
CA GLY A 155 -8.83 2.39 2.65
C GLY A 155 -9.40 2.56 4.06
N PHE A 156 -9.59 3.79 4.53
CA PHE A 156 -10.24 4.06 5.81
C PHE A 156 -11.74 4.21 5.62
N HIS A 157 -12.54 3.64 6.53
CA HIS A 157 -13.96 3.90 6.60
C HIS A 157 -14.17 5.40 6.84
N SER A 158 -14.73 6.08 5.86
CA SER A 158 -15.11 7.48 6.00
C SER A 158 -16.64 7.56 5.96
N SER A 159 -17.18 8.53 6.71
CA SER A 159 -18.59 8.93 6.57
C SER A 159 -18.92 9.20 5.10
N ASP A 160 -20.17 9.02 4.73
CA ASP A 160 -20.68 9.28 3.36
C ASP A 160 -20.47 10.75 2.94
N THR A 161 -20.34 11.64 3.92
CA THR A 161 -20.00 13.06 3.72
C THR A 161 -18.65 13.38 4.39
N PRO A 162 -17.53 13.25 3.68
CA PRO A 162 -16.22 13.57 4.24
C PRO A 162 -16.08 15.06 4.51
N LYS A 163 -15.85 15.42 5.77
CA LYS A 163 -15.64 16.80 6.23
C LYS A 163 -14.17 17.03 6.57
N TRP A 164 -13.76 18.30 6.58
CA TRP A 164 -12.48 18.68 7.14
C TRP A 164 -12.40 18.32 8.63
N SER A 165 -11.29 17.81 9.05
CA SER A 165 -10.96 17.47 10.44
C SER A 165 -9.62 18.06 10.84
N ALA A 166 -9.36 18.19 12.14
CA ALA A 166 -8.08 18.67 12.65
C ALA A 166 -6.86 17.83 12.20
N VAL A 167 -7.09 16.57 11.84
CA VAL A 167 -6.03 15.66 11.36
C VAL A 167 -5.67 15.92 9.89
N GLN A 168 -6.57 16.55 9.13
CA GLN A 168 -6.36 16.83 7.70
C GLN A 168 -5.76 18.23 7.46
N ILE A 169 -5.80 19.09 8.47
CA ILE A 169 -5.15 20.41 8.49
C ILE A 169 -3.69 20.28 8.89
#